data_3e9ef1d082d20b9dbd3b5624e4e3fbb0
#
_entry.id   3e9ef1d082d20b9dbd3b5624e4e3fbb0
#
_cell.length_a   1.000
_cell.length_b   1.000
_cell.length_c   1.000
_cell.angle_alpha   90.00
_cell.angle_beta   90.00
_cell.angle_gamma   90.00
#
_symmetry.space_group_name_H-M   'P 1'
#
loop_
_entity.id
_entity.type
_entity.pdbx_description
1 polymer ?
#
loop_
_entity_poly.entity_id
_entity_poly.type
_entity_poly.pdbx_seq_one_letter_code
_entity_poly.pdbx_strand_id
1 'polypeptide(L)'
;MSNFLAAAKATSKPPLPHQQAAWNWAWELLAPDEQATFLDKFRADPPAKAITEPTYGNTWAGVTAAAKVSGAKYPELVAAQWALESGYGKHVSGTHNYFGLKGSGTATKTQEFINGQMVSMVDSFIDFPDLLSCVRYLVHRWHCDYVAYKGCNSAANRNEAAKWLVKDGYATDPDYADKLIKLMSEHGAPAKATSVLLKVPYEYQLDNGPTGYRECFSSSCAMIAKFYGKVKSDDEYNLIRAKFGDTTDSQAQLGALRSLGLQARFATNCAPGLLELELRAGRPVAVGWLHKGPAQSPSGGGHWSVVIGFTAEHWILNDPNGEADLINGGYVNHTKGAGVKYSKQRFNRRWEVDGASTGWALLVRPG
;
A
#
# COMPACT_ATOMS: atom_id res chain seq x y z
N MET A 1 16.79 -29.72 3.22
CA MET A 1 16.06 -28.55 2.70
C MET A 1 14.62 -28.94 2.58
N SER A 2 13.76 -28.30 3.32
CA SER A 2 12.41 -28.76 3.60
C SER A 2 11.55 -28.79 2.33
N ASN A 3 10.69 -29.78 2.24
CA ASN A 3 9.70 -29.98 1.19
C ASN A 3 8.69 -28.81 1.08
N PHE A 4 8.66 -27.90 2.07
CA PHE A 4 7.80 -26.72 2.05
C PHE A 4 8.14 -25.76 0.89
N LEU A 5 9.41 -25.44 0.67
CA LEU A 5 9.82 -24.58 -0.45
C LEU A 5 9.47 -25.19 -1.81
N ALA A 6 9.56 -26.53 -1.93
CA ALA A 6 9.16 -27.23 -3.15
C ALA A 6 7.63 -27.21 -3.33
N ALA A 7 6.89 -27.43 -2.26
CA ALA A 7 5.42 -27.39 -2.26
C ALA A 7 4.88 -25.96 -2.40
N ALA A 8 5.49 -24.98 -1.76
CA ALA A 8 5.12 -23.56 -1.86
C ALA A 8 5.45 -22.95 -3.26
N LYS A 9 6.47 -23.45 -3.96
CA LYS A 9 6.74 -23.06 -5.35
C LYS A 9 5.65 -23.50 -6.33
N ALA A 10 4.87 -24.51 -5.97
CA ALA A 10 3.72 -24.97 -6.74
C ALA A 10 2.45 -24.15 -6.45
N THR A 11 2.48 -23.22 -5.48
CA THR A 11 1.37 -22.30 -5.18
C THR A 11 1.54 -20.99 -5.94
N SER A 12 0.43 -20.33 -6.25
CA SER A 12 0.42 -19.07 -7.02
C SER A 12 1.02 -17.85 -6.27
N LYS A 13 1.45 -18.04 -5.02
CA LYS A 13 2.04 -16.97 -4.18
C LYS A 13 3.20 -17.54 -3.34
N PRO A 14 4.43 -17.55 -3.86
CA PRO A 14 5.58 -17.92 -3.05
C PRO A 14 5.74 -16.94 -1.87
N PRO A 15 6.13 -17.43 -0.68
CA PRO A 15 6.40 -16.59 0.48
C PRO A 15 7.54 -15.60 0.20
N LEU A 16 7.44 -14.41 0.77
CA LEU A 16 8.52 -13.42 0.71
C LEU A 16 9.76 -13.94 1.47
N PRO A 17 10.98 -13.55 1.10
CA PRO A 17 12.22 -14.07 1.70
C PRO A 17 12.26 -14.03 3.23
N HIS A 18 11.75 -12.98 3.86
CA HIS A 18 11.69 -12.86 5.32
C HIS A 18 10.62 -13.75 5.98
N GLN A 19 9.62 -14.19 5.24
CA GLN A 19 8.59 -15.11 5.70
C GLN A 19 9.04 -16.57 5.60
N GLN A 20 9.98 -16.86 4.72
CA GLN A 20 10.44 -18.23 4.44
C GLN A 20 11.01 -18.93 5.67
N ALA A 21 11.78 -18.22 6.50
CA ALA A 21 12.38 -18.79 7.70
C ALA A 21 11.32 -19.15 8.76
N ALA A 22 10.35 -18.26 9.00
CA ALA A 22 9.28 -18.48 9.95
C ALA A 22 8.33 -19.63 9.49
N TRP A 23 8.06 -19.72 8.19
CA TRP A 23 7.19 -20.73 7.63
C TRP A 23 7.87 -22.09 7.52
N ASN A 24 9.17 -22.14 7.24
CA ASN A 24 9.94 -23.39 7.32
C ASN A 24 9.95 -23.96 8.73
N TRP A 25 10.13 -23.11 9.74
CA TRP A 25 10.07 -23.53 11.14
C TRP A 25 8.66 -24.03 11.54
N ALA A 26 7.60 -23.29 11.16
CA ALA A 26 6.22 -23.71 11.40
C ALA A 26 5.89 -25.04 10.70
N TRP A 27 6.35 -25.22 9.46
CA TRP A 27 6.16 -26.45 8.69
C TRP A 27 6.80 -27.68 9.34
N GLU A 28 8.01 -27.54 9.88
CA GLU A 28 8.74 -28.63 10.52
C GLU A 28 8.10 -29.12 11.83
N LEU A 29 7.23 -28.29 12.44
CA LEU A 29 6.49 -28.61 13.66
C LEU A 29 5.14 -29.30 13.40
N LEU A 30 4.68 -29.33 12.16
CA LEU A 30 3.37 -29.89 11.80
C LEU A 30 3.46 -31.40 11.47
N ALA A 31 2.48 -32.17 11.90
CA ALA A 31 2.29 -33.53 11.45
C ALA A 31 1.97 -33.59 9.93
N PRO A 32 2.21 -34.73 9.23
CA PRO A 32 2.01 -34.82 7.79
C PRO A 32 0.60 -34.46 7.28
N ASP A 33 -0.43 -34.74 8.04
CA ASP A 33 -1.82 -34.37 7.77
C ASP A 33 -2.09 -32.88 7.99
N GLU A 34 -1.46 -32.30 9.02
CA GLU A 34 -1.50 -30.86 9.28
C GLU A 34 -0.72 -30.07 8.22
N GLN A 35 0.37 -30.64 7.68
CA GLN A 35 1.14 -30.06 6.57
C GLN A 35 0.29 -29.93 5.30
N ALA A 36 -0.54 -30.92 5.00
CA ALA A 36 -1.48 -30.87 3.88
C ALA A 36 -2.51 -29.75 4.08
N THR A 37 -3.10 -29.66 5.27
CA THR A 37 -4.06 -28.59 5.64
C THR A 37 -3.41 -27.21 5.63
N PHE A 38 -2.15 -27.10 6.07
CA PHE A 38 -1.38 -25.86 6.02
C PHE A 38 -1.14 -25.42 4.57
N LEU A 39 -0.81 -26.34 3.65
CA LEU A 39 -0.67 -26.05 2.23
C LEU A 39 -1.99 -25.66 1.56
N ASP A 40 -3.11 -26.26 1.97
CA ASP A 40 -4.43 -25.91 1.43
C ASP A 40 -4.81 -24.45 1.73
N LYS A 41 -4.31 -23.88 2.83
CA LYS A 41 -4.46 -22.44 3.13
C LYS A 41 -3.73 -21.53 2.14
N PHE A 42 -2.77 -22.05 1.38
CA PHE A 42 -2.02 -21.32 0.34
C PHE A 42 -2.43 -21.74 -1.07
N ARG A 43 -3.24 -22.80 -1.22
CA ARG A 43 -3.89 -23.10 -2.49
C ARG A 43 -4.89 -21.98 -2.77
N ALA A 44 -4.78 -21.40 -3.95
CA ALA A 44 -5.65 -20.32 -4.35
C ALA A 44 -7.12 -20.73 -4.14
N ASP A 45 -7.88 -19.90 -3.44
CA ASP A 45 -9.32 -19.85 -3.63
C ASP A 45 -9.62 -19.88 -5.13
N PRO A 46 -10.71 -20.54 -5.58
CA PRO A 46 -11.17 -20.39 -6.96
C PRO A 46 -11.20 -18.88 -7.23
N PRO A 47 -10.73 -18.41 -8.38
CA PRO A 47 -10.43 -16.99 -8.58
C PRO A 47 -11.67 -16.17 -8.23
N ALA A 48 -11.65 -15.59 -7.02
CA ALA A 48 -12.53 -14.49 -6.72
C ALA A 48 -12.30 -13.51 -7.87
N LYS A 49 -13.39 -13.16 -8.57
CA LYS A 49 -13.37 -12.22 -9.71
C LYS A 49 -12.33 -11.16 -9.40
N ALA A 50 -11.19 -11.20 -10.08
CA ALA A 50 -9.98 -10.49 -9.68
C ALA A 50 -10.39 -9.04 -9.44
N ILE A 51 -10.13 -8.51 -8.24
CA ILE A 51 -10.15 -7.07 -8.05
C ILE A 51 -9.01 -6.62 -8.95
N THR A 52 -9.34 -6.18 -10.14
CA THR A 52 -8.37 -5.59 -11.05
C THR A 52 -7.78 -4.39 -10.33
N GLU A 53 -6.46 -4.37 -10.17
CA GLU A 53 -5.76 -3.15 -9.73
C GLU A 53 -6.32 -2.01 -10.58
N PRO A 54 -6.56 -0.80 -10.00
CA PRO A 54 -7.05 0.31 -10.79
C PRO A 54 -6.13 0.50 -11.99
N THR A 55 -6.69 0.47 -13.20
CA THR A 55 -5.91 0.75 -14.41
C THR A 55 -5.61 2.24 -14.44
N TYR A 56 -4.35 2.59 -14.38
CA TYR A 56 -3.90 3.97 -14.48
C TYR A 56 -3.66 4.31 -15.96
N GLY A 57 -4.31 5.35 -16.45
CA GLY A 57 -4.11 5.80 -17.83
C GLY A 57 -2.69 6.36 -18.04
N ASN A 58 -2.16 6.19 -19.27
CA ASN A 58 -0.89 6.79 -19.70
C ASN A 58 -1.09 8.31 -19.95
N THR A 59 -1.32 9.06 -18.87
CA THR A 59 -1.60 10.49 -18.83
C THR A 59 -0.96 11.11 -17.59
N TRP A 60 -0.76 12.42 -17.55
CA TRP A 60 -0.26 13.14 -16.36
C TRP A 60 -1.04 12.77 -15.09
N ALA A 61 -2.37 12.82 -15.17
CA ALA A 61 -3.24 12.47 -14.03
C ALA A 61 -3.10 10.98 -13.62
N GLY A 62 -3.02 10.08 -14.59
CA GLY A 62 -2.86 8.64 -14.34
C GLY A 62 -1.51 8.32 -13.70
N VAL A 63 -0.42 8.90 -14.19
CA VAL A 63 0.93 8.74 -13.61
C VAL A 63 1.00 9.36 -12.22
N THR A 64 0.43 10.55 -12.02
CA THR A 64 0.34 11.18 -10.69
C THR A 64 -0.40 10.29 -9.69
N ALA A 65 -1.53 9.70 -10.10
CA ALA A 65 -2.29 8.78 -9.26
C ALA A 65 -1.50 7.48 -8.95
N ALA A 66 -0.84 6.90 -9.96
CA ALA A 66 0.01 5.72 -9.77
C ALA A 66 1.20 6.02 -8.84
N ALA A 67 1.85 7.17 -8.99
CA ALA A 67 2.95 7.61 -8.13
C ALA A 67 2.52 7.79 -6.67
N LYS A 68 1.33 8.35 -6.46
CA LYS A 68 0.76 8.55 -5.13
C LYS A 68 0.51 7.22 -4.41
N VAL A 69 -0.07 6.23 -5.08
CA VAL A 69 -0.31 4.91 -4.47
C VAL A 69 0.97 4.08 -4.35
N SER A 70 2.04 4.48 -5.03
CA SER A 70 3.37 3.89 -4.93
C SER A 70 4.24 4.52 -3.83
N GLY A 71 3.75 5.56 -3.12
CA GLY A 71 4.45 6.16 -1.99
C GLY A 71 5.29 7.41 -2.33
N ALA A 72 5.11 8.00 -3.51
CA ALA A 72 5.76 9.26 -3.83
C ALA A 72 5.16 10.42 -3.00
N LYS A 73 6.00 11.14 -2.25
CA LYS A 73 5.62 12.34 -1.50
C LYS A 73 5.27 13.51 -2.45
N TYR A 74 5.92 13.52 -3.62
CA TYR A 74 5.72 14.51 -4.68
C TYR A 74 5.30 13.80 -5.97
N PRO A 75 4.04 13.33 -6.09
CA PRO A 75 3.59 12.54 -7.24
C PRO A 75 3.69 13.29 -8.59
N GLU A 76 3.55 14.61 -8.56
CA GLU A 76 3.73 15.45 -9.74
C GLU A 76 5.17 15.46 -10.27
N LEU A 77 6.17 15.18 -9.41
CA LEU A 77 7.55 15.01 -9.84
C LEU A 77 7.72 13.75 -10.69
N VAL A 78 7.06 12.65 -10.31
CA VAL A 78 7.05 11.42 -11.11
C VAL A 78 6.36 11.64 -12.46
N ALA A 79 5.26 12.40 -12.48
CA ALA A 79 4.59 12.76 -13.72
C ALA A 79 5.47 13.66 -14.61
N ALA A 80 6.26 14.56 -14.01
CA ALA A 80 7.23 15.38 -14.75
C ALA A 80 8.36 14.52 -15.33
N GLN A 81 8.88 13.53 -14.57
CA GLN A 81 9.85 12.57 -15.11
C GLN A 81 9.25 11.79 -16.30
N TRP A 82 8.03 11.23 -16.14
CA TRP A 82 7.33 10.55 -17.23
C TRP A 82 7.17 11.43 -18.47
N ALA A 83 6.77 12.69 -18.30
CA ALA A 83 6.59 13.60 -19.41
C ALA A 83 7.91 13.89 -20.14
N LEU A 84 9.00 14.08 -19.38
CA LEU A 84 10.32 14.38 -19.91
C LEU A 84 10.95 13.16 -20.60
N GLU A 85 10.96 12.00 -19.92
CA GLU A 85 11.63 10.78 -20.39
C GLU A 85 10.92 10.12 -21.58
N SER A 86 9.58 10.12 -21.58
CA SER A 86 8.78 9.43 -22.59
C SER A 86 8.05 10.35 -23.57
N GLY A 87 8.28 11.66 -23.52
CA GLY A 87 7.52 12.61 -24.34
C GLY A 87 6.02 12.50 -24.10
N TYR A 88 5.60 12.53 -22.84
CA TYR A 88 4.20 12.31 -22.42
C TYR A 88 3.68 10.91 -22.78
N GLY A 89 4.48 9.89 -22.56
CA GLY A 89 4.12 8.49 -22.76
C GLY A 89 4.08 8.02 -24.21
N LYS A 90 4.63 8.81 -25.14
CA LYS A 90 4.68 8.48 -26.57
C LYS A 90 5.83 7.54 -26.92
N HIS A 91 6.90 7.58 -26.13
CA HIS A 91 8.12 6.81 -26.36
C HIS A 91 8.42 5.96 -25.13
N VAL A 92 8.72 4.69 -25.35
CA VAL A 92 9.09 3.73 -24.32
C VAL A 92 10.36 2.98 -24.74
N SER A 93 11.23 2.70 -23.78
CA SER A 93 12.51 2.00 -24.05
C SER A 93 12.41 0.49 -23.88
N GLY A 94 11.31 -0.02 -23.34
CA GLY A 94 10.94 -1.44 -23.17
C GLY A 94 9.43 -1.52 -23.04
N THR A 95 8.88 -2.69 -22.74
CA THR A 95 7.43 -2.83 -22.52
C THR A 95 7.02 -2.01 -21.30
N HIS A 96 6.12 -1.03 -21.47
CA HIS A 96 5.65 -0.11 -20.42
C HIS A 96 6.76 0.61 -19.61
N ASN A 97 7.96 0.73 -20.20
CA ASN A 97 9.09 1.42 -19.55
C ASN A 97 9.14 2.89 -19.99
N TYR A 98 8.44 3.73 -19.25
CA TYR A 98 8.28 5.15 -19.54
C TYR A 98 9.40 6.05 -18.99
N PHE A 99 10.38 5.50 -18.29
CA PHE A 99 11.43 6.23 -17.61
C PHE A 99 12.84 5.82 -18.05
N GLY A 100 12.96 5.03 -19.11
CA GLY A 100 14.26 4.58 -19.59
C GLY A 100 15.05 3.75 -18.56
N LEU A 101 14.35 2.97 -17.72
CA LEU A 101 14.97 2.19 -16.63
C LEU A 101 15.76 1.01 -17.21
N LYS A 102 17.09 1.08 -17.04
CA LYS A 102 18.01 0.04 -17.50
C LYS A 102 17.94 -1.22 -16.64
N GLY A 103 18.08 -2.38 -17.27
CA GLY A 103 18.08 -3.67 -16.61
C GLY A 103 17.78 -4.81 -17.56
N SER A 104 17.57 -6.03 -17.02
CA SER A 104 17.25 -7.21 -17.85
C SER A 104 15.87 -7.06 -18.50
N GLY A 105 15.81 -7.07 -19.83
CA GLY A 105 14.59 -6.90 -20.63
C GLY A 105 14.89 -6.63 -22.10
N THR A 106 14.08 -5.77 -22.74
CA THR A 106 14.19 -5.48 -24.17
C THR A 106 15.47 -4.72 -24.50
N ALA A 107 16.25 -5.26 -25.47
CA ALA A 107 17.44 -4.59 -26.00
C ALA A 107 17.02 -3.53 -27.04
N THR A 108 17.42 -2.29 -26.85
CA THR A 108 17.05 -1.14 -27.70
C THR A 108 18.27 -0.32 -28.08
N LYS A 109 18.33 0.14 -29.32
CA LYS A 109 19.34 1.12 -29.73
C LYS A 109 19.07 2.46 -29.04
N THR A 110 20.07 2.96 -28.34
CA THR A 110 20.02 4.26 -27.63
C THR A 110 21.24 5.08 -28.00
N GLN A 111 21.19 6.38 -27.67
CA GLN A 111 22.32 7.28 -27.81
C GLN A 111 22.67 7.83 -26.43
N GLU A 112 23.94 7.75 -26.09
CA GLU A 112 24.45 8.28 -24.82
C GLU A 112 25.51 9.34 -25.08
N PHE A 113 25.54 10.36 -24.23
CA PHE A 113 26.54 11.40 -24.27
C PHE A 113 27.76 10.96 -23.46
N ILE A 114 28.79 10.48 -24.17
CA ILE A 114 30.02 9.94 -23.53
C ILE A 114 31.20 10.79 -23.99
N ASN A 115 31.95 11.34 -23.04
CA ASN A 115 33.16 12.15 -23.29
C ASN A 115 32.93 13.28 -24.32
N GLY A 116 31.78 13.96 -24.28
CA GLY A 116 31.47 15.08 -25.13
C GLY A 116 30.92 14.71 -26.52
N GLN A 117 30.64 13.45 -26.78
CA GLN A 117 30.09 12.96 -28.06
C GLN A 117 28.87 12.06 -27.85
N MET A 118 27.92 12.14 -28.82
CA MET A 118 26.79 11.22 -28.87
C MET A 118 27.22 9.89 -29.47
N VAL A 119 27.17 8.83 -28.67
CA VAL A 119 27.56 7.46 -29.05
C VAL A 119 26.29 6.61 -29.16
N SER A 120 26.09 5.98 -30.31
CA SER A 120 25.02 4.99 -30.50
C SER A 120 25.45 3.66 -29.89
N MET A 121 24.63 3.10 -29.00
CA MET A 121 24.86 1.81 -28.40
C MET A 121 23.57 1.00 -28.26
N VAL A 122 23.68 -0.27 -27.95
CA VAL A 122 22.53 -1.12 -27.61
C VAL A 122 22.56 -1.29 -26.11
N ASP A 123 21.46 -0.96 -25.45
CA ASP A 123 21.29 -1.15 -24.03
C ASP A 123 20.02 -1.94 -23.74
N SER A 124 19.95 -2.60 -22.58
CA SER A 124 18.79 -3.39 -22.17
C SER A 124 17.95 -2.62 -21.17
N PHE A 125 16.65 -2.61 -21.40
CA PHE A 125 15.67 -1.88 -20.60
C PHE A 125 14.66 -2.86 -19.98
N ILE A 126 14.26 -2.59 -18.74
CA ILE A 126 13.33 -3.44 -17.99
C ILE A 126 11.96 -3.43 -18.70
N ASP A 127 11.36 -4.60 -18.83
CA ASP A 127 9.98 -4.77 -19.27
C ASP A 127 9.03 -4.81 -18.06
N PHE A 128 7.96 -4.01 -18.08
CA PHE A 128 6.96 -3.97 -17.02
C PHE A 128 5.60 -4.48 -17.54
N PRO A 129 4.79 -5.14 -16.70
CA PRO A 129 3.47 -5.63 -17.09
C PRO A 129 2.47 -4.49 -17.35
N ASP A 130 2.64 -3.35 -16.66
CA ASP A 130 1.76 -2.18 -16.74
C ASP A 130 2.44 -0.89 -16.25
N LEU A 131 1.75 0.25 -16.43
CA LEU A 131 2.21 1.56 -15.98
C LEU A 131 2.45 1.62 -14.47
N LEU A 132 1.55 1.02 -13.66
CA LEU A 132 1.67 1.06 -12.21
C LEU A 132 2.95 0.36 -11.73
N SER A 133 3.28 -0.78 -12.32
CA SER A 133 4.49 -1.55 -11.99
C SER A 133 5.75 -0.76 -12.32
N CYS A 134 5.78 -0.07 -13.46
CA CYS A 134 6.87 0.80 -13.85
C CYS A 134 7.03 2.00 -12.90
N VAL A 135 5.93 2.69 -12.59
CA VAL A 135 5.94 3.81 -11.63
C VAL A 135 6.34 3.36 -10.23
N ARG A 136 5.84 2.19 -9.77
CA ARG A 136 6.20 1.64 -8.46
C ARG A 136 7.70 1.34 -8.36
N TYR A 137 8.29 0.75 -9.41
CA TYR A 137 9.72 0.51 -9.46
C TYR A 137 10.53 1.81 -9.37
N LEU A 138 10.16 2.84 -10.16
CA LEU A 138 10.82 4.15 -10.12
C LEU A 138 10.74 4.77 -8.72
N VAL A 139 9.53 4.80 -8.13
CA VAL A 139 9.30 5.42 -6.82
C VAL A 139 10.10 4.72 -5.73
N HIS A 140 10.08 3.40 -5.68
CA HIS A 140 10.85 2.65 -4.69
C HIS A 140 12.35 2.82 -4.87
N ARG A 141 12.83 2.96 -6.11
CA ARG A 141 14.25 3.08 -6.41
C ARG A 141 14.81 4.48 -6.16
N TRP A 142 14.04 5.54 -6.48
CA TRP A 142 14.57 6.90 -6.52
C TRP A 142 13.84 7.91 -5.61
N HIS A 143 12.60 7.64 -5.22
CA HIS A 143 11.84 8.55 -4.37
C HIS A 143 11.84 8.13 -2.90
N CYS A 144 11.78 6.83 -2.60
CA CYS A 144 11.96 6.32 -1.24
C CYS A 144 13.44 6.26 -0.86
N ASP A 145 13.73 6.26 0.44
CA ASP A 145 15.09 6.08 0.93
C ASP A 145 15.64 4.71 0.50
N TYR A 146 16.87 4.70 0.06
CA TYR A 146 17.59 3.51 -0.35
C TYR A 146 18.86 3.34 0.49
N VAL A 147 19.45 2.14 0.52
CA VAL A 147 20.62 1.82 1.36
C VAL A 147 21.80 2.79 1.12
N ALA A 148 21.98 3.24 -0.12
CA ALA A 148 23.10 4.09 -0.53
C ALA A 148 22.81 5.60 -0.52
N TYR A 149 21.54 6.02 -0.49
CA TYR A 149 21.15 7.44 -0.53
C TYR A 149 19.74 7.65 0.02
N LYS A 150 19.42 8.90 0.36
CA LYS A 150 18.06 9.33 0.69
C LYS A 150 17.33 9.72 -0.58
N GLY A 151 16.15 9.15 -0.78
CA GLY A 151 15.34 9.45 -1.95
C GLY A 151 14.64 10.81 -1.89
N CYS A 152 14.01 11.18 -2.99
CA CYS A 152 13.31 12.46 -3.17
C CYS A 152 12.25 12.76 -2.09
N ASN A 153 11.66 11.73 -1.49
CA ASN A 153 10.67 11.90 -0.41
C ASN A 153 11.24 12.58 0.84
N SER A 154 12.56 12.56 1.04
CA SER A 154 13.23 13.24 2.15
C SER A 154 13.37 14.75 1.95
N ALA A 155 13.15 15.27 0.73
CA ALA A 155 13.23 16.70 0.44
C ALA A 155 12.14 17.51 1.15
N ALA A 156 12.40 18.81 1.42
CA ALA A 156 11.44 19.70 2.05
C ALA A 156 10.27 20.09 1.12
N ASN A 157 10.52 20.17 -0.17
CA ASN A 157 9.53 20.53 -1.20
C ASN A 157 9.84 19.85 -2.54
N ARG A 158 8.88 19.90 -3.48
CA ARG A 158 8.98 19.24 -4.79
C ARG A 158 10.14 19.75 -5.66
N ASN A 159 10.49 21.04 -5.55
CA ASN A 159 11.58 21.61 -6.33
C ASN A 159 12.95 21.14 -5.80
N GLU A 160 13.07 21.01 -4.48
CA GLU A 160 14.23 20.39 -3.86
C GLU A 160 14.32 18.90 -4.21
N ALA A 161 13.20 18.19 -4.22
CA ALA A 161 13.14 16.77 -4.62
C ALA A 161 13.65 16.58 -6.06
N ALA A 162 13.30 17.46 -7.00
CA ALA A 162 13.83 17.42 -8.37
C ALA A 162 15.36 17.56 -8.41
N LYS A 163 15.94 18.42 -7.56
CA LYS A 163 17.40 18.60 -7.45
C LYS A 163 18.10 17.37 -6.85
N TRP A 164 17.41 16.63 -5.96
CA TRP A 164 17.97 15.40 -5.41
C TRP A 164 18.13 14.31 -6.46
N LEU A 165 17.25 14.21 -7.46
CA LEU A 165 17.41 13.26 -8.57
C LEU A 165 18.74 13.43 -9.31
N VAL A 166 19.17 14.68 -9.57
CA VAL A 166 20.47 14.95 -10.18
C VAL A 166 21.60 14.62 -9.22
N LYS A 167 21.49 15.03 -7.96
CA LYS A 167 22.47 14.77 -6.92
C LYS A 167 22.71 13.27 -6.69
N ASP A 168 21.63 12.48 -6.73
CA ASP A 168 21.66 11.04 -6.49
C ASP A 168 22.01 10.23 -7.76
N GLY A 169 22.26 10.92 -8.89
CA GLY A 169 22.75 10.31 -10.11
C GLY A 169 21.66 9.68 -11.00
N TYR A 170 20.41 10.10 -10.86
CA TYR A 170 19.35 9.67 -11.78
C TYR A 170 19.59 10.16 -13.20
N ALA A 171 20.03 11.41 -13.35
CA ALA A 171 20.35 12.04 -14.63
C ALA A 171 21.69 12.76 -14.55
N THR A 172 22.42 12.74 -15.67
CA THR A 172 23.70 13.46 -15.85
C THR A 172 23.54 14.85 -16.43
N ASP A 173 22.34 15.18 -16.94
CA ASP A 173 22.00 16.50 -17.48
C ASP A 173 21.91 17.53 -16.33
N PRO A 174 22.74 18.57 -16.30
CA PRO A 174 22.73 19.58 -15.25
C PRO A 174 21.41 20.35 -15.19
N ASP A 175 20.70 20.48 -16.32
CA ASP A 175 19.42 21.20 -16.41
C ASP A 175 18.21 20.32 -16.12
N TYR A 176 18.42 19.05 -15.77
CA TYR A 176 17.33 18.07 -15.56
C TYR A 176 16.34 18.53 -14.50
N ALA A 177 16.83 18.99 -13.35
CA ALA A 177 15.99 19.47 -12.26
C ALA A 177 15.12 20.68 -12.69
N ASP A 178 15.68 21.62 -13.42
CA ASP A 178 14.97 22.82 -13.86
C ASP A 178 13.89 22.47 -14.91
N LYS A 179 14.17 21.52 -15.80
CA LYS A 179 13.17 20.98 -16.74
C LYS A 179 11.98 20.36 -16.01
N LEU A 180 12.23 19.55 -14.95
CA LEU A 180 11.18 18.97 -14.13
C LEU A 180 10.38 20.02 -13.37
N ILE A 181 11.06 21.02 -12.77
CA ILE A 181 10.41 22.13 -12.05
C ILE A 181 9.50 22.93 -12.99
N LYS A 182 9.95 23.19 -14.21
CA LYS A 182 9.15 23.86 -15.24
C LYS A 182 7.90 23.05 -15.58
N LEU A 183 8.03 21.74 -15.86
CA LEU A 183 6.90 20.86 -16.14
C LEU A 183 5.89 20.82 -14.99
N MET A 184 6.35 20.69 -13.75
CA MET A 184 5.49 20.74 -12.57
C MET A 184 4.75 22.08 -12.43
N SER A 185 5.36 23.19 -12.86
CA SER A 185 4.74 24.52 -12.81
C SER A 185 3.68 24.69 -13.91
N GLU A 186 3.94 24.18 -15.11
CA GLU A 186 3.01 24.21 -16.25
C GLU A 186 1.73 23.39 -16.00
N HIS A 187 1.85 22.28 -15.25
CA HIS A 187 0.70 21.45 -14.89
C HIS A 187 0.01 21.87 -13.58
N GLY A 188 0.45 22.96 -12.97
CA GLY A 188 -0.14 23.54 -11.76
C GLY A 188 0.33 22.91 -10.46
N ALA A 189 0.02 23.59 -9.34
CA ALA A 189 0.20 23.02 -8.01
C ALA A 189 -0.75 21.83 -7.84
N PRO A 190 -0.35 20.77 -7.08
CA PRO A 190 -1.26 19.68 -6.80
C PRO A 190 -2.56 20.25 -6.22
N ALA A 191 -3.70 19.75 -6.73
CA ALA A 191 -5.00 20.18 -6.24
C ALA A 191 -4.98 20.11 -4.71
N LYS A 192 -5.30 21.26 -4.06
CA LYS A 192 -5.35 21.39 -2.60
C LYS A 192 -6.09 20.17 -2.05
N ALA A 193 -5.48 19.43 -1.15
CA ALA A 193 -6.04 18.20 -0.63
C ALA A 193 -7.45 18.48 -0.07
N THR A 194 -8.48 18.10 -0.83
CA THR A 194 -9.85 18.18 -0.34
C THR A 194 -9.99 17.15 0.75
N SER A 195 -10.51 17.57 1.91
CA SER A 195 -10.87 16.64 2.97
C SER A 195 -11.98 15.71 2.50
N VAL A 196 -11.93 14.46 2.94
CA VAL A 196 -12.99 13.47 2.72
C VAL A 196 -13.42 12.94 4.09
N LEU A 197 -14.71 12.74 4.27
CA LEU A 197 -15.27 12.06 5.45
C LEU A 197 -16.47 11.22 5.00
N LEU A 198 -16.35 9.91 5.18
CA LEU A 198 -17.42 8.95 4.88
C LEU A 198 -18.26 8.71 6.14
N LYS A 199 -19.56 8.51 5.97
CA LYS A 199 -20.48 8.18 7.06
C LYS A 199 -20.46 6.68 7.34
N VAL A 200 -19.35 6.18 7.89
CA VAL A 200 -19.22 4.78 8.27
C VAL A 200 -19.79 4.59 9.68
N PRO A 201 -20.74 3.65 9.88
CA PRO A 201 -21.25 3.34 11.21
C PRO A 201 -20.12 2.88 12.13
N TYR A 202 -20.18 3.27 13.40
CA TYR A 202 -19.22 2.86 14.42
C TYR A 202 -19.70 1.60 15.15
N GLU A 203 -18.80 0.65 15.37
CA GLU A 203 -18.98 -0.52 16.24
C GLU A 203 -17.87 -0.55 17.30
N TYR A 204 -18.25 -0.88 18.52
CA TYR A 204 -17.35 -0.91 19.67
C TYR A 204 -17.01 -2.35 20.03
N GLN A 205 -15.73 -2.70 20.00
CA GLN A 205 -15.33 -4.11 20.18
C GLN A 205 -15.55 -4.66 21.60
N LEU A 206 -15.51 -3.79 22.64
CA LEU A 206 -15.52 -4.27 24.04
C LEU A 206 -16.91 -4.60 24.57
N ASP A 207 -17.98 -4.34 23.82
CA ASP A 207 -19.34 -4.82 24.13
C ASP A 207 -19.61 -6.23 23.61
N ASN A 208 -18.70 -6.81 22.84
CA ASN A 208 -18.76 -8.19 22.33
C ASN A 208 -18.46 -9.27 23.42
N GLY A 209 -18.74 -9.00 24.67
CA GLY A 209 -18.57 -9.95 25.78
C GLY A 209 -17.12 -10.27 26.14
N PRO A 210 -16.82 -11.45 26.70
CA PRO A 210 -15.48 -11.77 27.25
C PRO A 210 -14.35 -11.77 26.22
N THR A 211 -14.63 -11.93 24.93
CA THR A 211 -13.65 -11.98 23.82
C THR A 211 -13.47 -10.64 23.11
N GLY A 212 -14.25 -9.63 23.46
CA GLY A 212 -14.23 -8.31 22.82
C GLY A 212 -12.85 -7.66 22.74
N TYR A 213 -11.96 -7.90 23.72
CA TYR A 213 -10.60 -7.36 23.74
C TYR A 213 -9.74 -7.76 22.52
N ARG A 214 -10.10 -8.81 21.77
CA ARG A 214 -9.39 -9.30 20.59
C ARG A 214 -10.14 -9.10 19.29
N GLU A 215 -11.30 -8.43 19.32
CA GLU A 215 -12.22 -8.35 18.18
C GLU A 215 -12.03 -7.12 17.28
N CYS A 216 -10.94 -6.38 17.45
CA CYS A 216 -10.69 -5.17 16.67
C CYS A 216 -10.78 -5.38 15.15
N PHE A 217 -10.30 -6.51 14.63
CA PHE A 217 -10.35 -6.81 13.20
C PHE A 217 -11.79 -7.12 12.75
N SER A 218 -12.51 -7.96 13.50
CA SER A 218 -13.92 -8.25 13.20
C SER A 218 -14.80 -7.00 13.28
N SER A 219 -14.70 -6.19 14.35
CA SER A 219 -15.49 -4.95 14.46
C SER A 219 -15.14 -3.96 13.34
N SER A 220 -13.87 -3.89 12.92
CA SER A 220 -13.48 -3.07 11.76
C SER A 220 -14.11 -3.58 10.45
N CYS A 221 -14.11 -4.89 10.22
CA CYS A 221 -14.76 -5.49 9.05
C CYS A 221 -16.29 -5.33 9.11
N ALA A 222 -16.88 -5.46 10.30
CA ALA A 222 -18.31 -5.25 10.54
C ALA A 222 -18.74 -3.82 10.19
N MET A 223 -17.99 -2.80 10.61
CA MET A 223 -18.24 -1.40 10.23
C MET A 223 -18.27 -1.21 8.71
N ILE A 224 -17.37 -1.85 7.98
CA ILE A 224 -17.35 -1.80 6.51
C ILE A 224 -18.53 -2.56 5.91
N ALA A 225 -18.83 -3.77 6.40
CA ALA A 225 -19.98 -4.55 5.94
C ALA A 225 -21.31 -3.80 6.19
N LYS A 226 -21.43 -3.15 7.36
CA LYS A 226 -22.58 -2.30 7.72
C LYS A 226 -22.68 -1.05 6.84
N PHE A 227 -21.54 -0.41 6.52
CA PHE A 227 -21.49 0.72 5.57
C PHE A 227 -22.07 0.35 4.19
N TYR A 228 -21.80 -0.89 3.74
CA TYR A 228 -22.37 -1.41 2.49
C TYR A 228 -23.78 -2.04 2.66
N GLY A 229 -24.40 -1.92 3.83
CA GLY A 229 -25.75 -2.43 4.10
C GLY A 229 -25.87 -3.95 4.13
N LYS A 230 -24.79 -4.67 4.45
CA LYS A 230 -24.73 -6.13 4.41
C LYS A 230 -25.03 -6.78 5.75
N VAL A 231 -24.82 -6.09 6.85
CA VAL A 231 -25.13 -6.51 8.22
C VAL A 231 -25.70 -5.34 9.02
N LYS A 232 -26.37 -5.62 10.13
CA LYS A 232 -26.98 -4.63 11.02
C LYS A 232 -26.09 -4.29 12.23
N SER A 233 -25.23 -5.21 12.65
CA SER A 233 -24.32 -5.06 13.80
C SER A 233 -23.05 -5.90 13.59
N ASP A 234 -22.07 -5.71 14.45
CA ASP A 234 -20.88 -6.56 14.51
C ASP A 234 -21.18 -7.93 15.12
N ASP A 235 -22.19 -8.08 15.97
CA ASP A 235 -22.69 -9.39 16.41
C ASP A 235 -23.13 -10.24 15.21
N GLU A 236 -23.97 -9.68 14.33
CA GLU A 236 -24.40 -10.36 13.10
C GLU A 236 -23.20 -10.73 12.22
N TYR A 237 -22.27 -9.80 12.07
CA TYR A 237 -21.04 -10.05 11.33
C TYR A 237 -20.19 -11.16 11.96
N ASN A 238 -20.03 -11.17 13.28
CA ASN A 238 -19.27 -12.17 14.01
C ASN A 238 -19.84 -13.59 13.87
N LEU A 239 -21.16 -13.74 13.85
CA LEU A 239 -21.82 -15.02 13.55
C LEU A 239 -21.49 -15.55 12.15
N ILE A 240 -21.36 -14.65 11.16
CA ILE A 240 -20.98 -15.02 9.80
C ILE A 240 -19.49 -15.35 9.75
N ARG A 241 -18.62 -14.49 10.29
CA ARG A 241 -17.17 -14.63 10.30
C ARG A 241 -16.74 -15.94 11.00
N ALA A 242 -17.41 -16.29 12.11
CA ALA A 242 -17.09 -17.52 12.87
C ALA A 242 -17.20 -18.81 12.04
N LYS A 243 -17.97 -18.81 10.95
CA LYS A 243 -18.06 -19.95 10.02
C LYS A 243 -16.79 -20.12 9.18
N PHE A 244 -15.94 -19.10 9.09
CA PHE A 244 -14.72 -19.09 8.30
C PHE A 244 -13.43 -19.18 9.14
N GLY A 245 -13.51 -18.93 10.45
CA GLY A 245 -12.35 -19.05 11.33
C GLY A 245 -12.32 -18.03 12.47
N ASP A 246 -11.13 -17.80 13.02
CA ASP A 246 -10.91 -16.93 14.18
C ASP A 246 -11.02 -15.45 13.83
N THR A 247 -11.34 -14.63 14.84
CA THR A 247 -11.51 -13.17 14.70
C THR A 247 -10.22 -12.46 14.24
N THR A 248 -9.05 -13.01 14.51
CA THR A 248 -7.75 -12.45 14.14
C THR A 248 -7.23 -12.96 12.78
N ASP A 249 -7.91 -13.93 12.18
CA ASP A 249 -7.51 -14.51 10.90
C ASP A 249 -8.00 -13.66 9.72
N SER A 250 -7.07 -13.18 8.89
CA SER A 250 -7.39 -12.40 7.70
C SER A 250 -8.20 -13.19 6.66
N GLN A 251 -8.01 -14.52 6.57
CA GLN A 251 -8.78 -15.36 5.64
C GLN A 251 -10.23 -15.52 6.13
N ALA A 252 -10.45 -15.61 7.44
CA ALA A 252 -11.80 -15.63 8.01
C ALA A 252 -12.55 -14.31 7.71
N GLN A 253 -11.87 -13.16 7.83
CA GLN A 253 -12.45 -11.88 7.48
C GLN A 253 -12.77 -11.78 5.98
N LEU A 254 -11.84 -12.23 5.12
CA LEU A 254 -12.07 -12.26 3.67
C LEU A 254 -13.24 -13.18 3.29
N GLY A 255 -13.30 -14.38 3.88
CA GLY A 255 -14.39 -15.34 3.66
C GLY A 255 -15.74 -14.75 4.03
N ALA A 256 -15.84 -14.12 5.22
CA ALA A 256 -17.07 -13.48 5.68
C ALA A 256 -17.53 -12.35 4.74
N LEU A 257 -16.65 -11.41 4.40
CA LEU A 257 -16.98 -10.28 3.52
C LEU A 257 -17.41 -10.76 2.12
N ARG A 258 -16.71 -11.76 1.58
CA ARG A 258 -17.04 -12.33 0.27
C ARG A 258 -18.40 -13.07 0.29
N SER A 259 -18.69 -13.79 1.37
CA SER A 259 -20.01 -14.47 1.54
C SER A 259 -21.18 -13.47 1.60
N LEU A 260 -20.91 -12.22 2.00
CA LEU A 260 -21.85 -11.12 1.98
C LEU A 260 -21.98 -10.43 0.60
N GLY A 261 -21.31 -10.97 -0.44
CA GLY A 261 -21.31 -10.40 -1.79
C GLY A 261 -20.43 -9.18 -1.96
N LEU A 262 -19.44 -9.00 -1.07
CA LEU A 262 -18.44 -7.94 -1.19
C LEU A 262 -17.16 -8.49 -1.82
N GLN A 263 -16.48 -7.68 -2.62
CA GLN A 263 -15.14 -7.97 -3.08
C GLN A 263 -14.16 -7.50 -2.00
N ALA A 264 -13.38 -8.42 -1.45
CA ALA A 264 -12.44 -8.11 -0.38
C ALA A 264 -11.03 -8.64 -0.71
N ARG A 265 -10.01 -7.82 -0.44
CA ARG A 265 -8.59 -8.15 -0.64
C ARG A 265 -7.76 -7.68 0.55
N PHE A 266 -6.90 -8.55 1.07
CA PHE A 266 -5.88 -8.20 2.05
C PHE A 266 -4.58 -7.81 1.33
N ALA A 267 -3.96 -6.72 1.76
CA ALA A 267 -2.72 -6.21 1.19
C ALA A 267 -1.76 -5.76 2.30
N THR A 268 -0.46 -6.01 2.10
CA THR A 268 0.62 -5.71 3.07
C THR A 268 1.65 -4.71 2.52
N ASN A 269 1.35 -4.10 1.39
CA ASN A 269 2.22 -3.18 0.66
C ASN A 269 1.50 -1.88 0.30
N CYS A 270 0.73 -1.33 1.24
CA CYS A 270 -0.07 -0.14 1.00
C CYS A 270 0.67 1.13 1.43
N ALA A 271 0.62 2.15 0.57
CA ALA A 271 1.08 3.50 0.85
C ALA A 271 -0.07 4.42 1.29
N PRO A 272 0.19 5.52 2.01
CA PRO A 272 -0.83 6.51 2.41
C PRO A 272 -1.68 7.04 1.25
N GLY A 273 -1.08 7.18 0.07
CA GLY A 273 -1.79 7.60 -1.14
C GLY A 273 -2.91 6.65 -1.58
N LEU A 274 -2.77 5.34 -1.29
CA LEU A 274 -3.83 4.36 -1.56
C LEU A 274 -5.05 4.61 -0.67
N LEU A 275 -4.85 4.92 0.62
CA LEU A 275 -5.95 5.24 1.53
C LEU A 275 -6.73 6.46 1.03
N GLU A 276 -6.04 7.53 0.63
CA GLU A 276 -6.72 8.70 0.07
C GLU A 276 -7.48 8.38 -1.22
N LEU A 277 -6.92 7.53 -2.09
CA LEU A 277 -7.58 7.12 -3.33
C LEU A 277 -8.88 6.36 -3.05
N GLU A 278 -8.84 5.36 -2.16
CA GLU A 278 -10.03 4.58 -1.78
C GLU A 278 -11.09 5.47 -1.13
N LEU A 279 -10.70 6.35 -0.19
CA LEU A 279 -11.62 7.27 0.46
C LEU A 279 -12.27 8.28 -0.51
N ARG A 280 -11.52 8.82 -1.48
CA ARG A 280 -12.06 9.68 -2.55
C ARG A 280 -13.05 8.94 -3.44
N ALA A 281 -12.88 7.64 -3.58
CA ALA A 281 -13.79 6.77 -4.32
C ALA A 281 -14.98 6.28 -3.45
N GLY A 282 -15.16 6.83 -2.25
CA GLY A 282 -16.27 6.49 -1.35
C GLY A 282 -16.09 5.14 -0.65
N ARG A 283 -14.87 4.62 -0.53
CA ARG A 283 -14.59 3.31 0.05
C ARG A 283 -13.78 3.43 1.33
N PRO A 284 -14.33 3.07 2.49
CA PRO A 284 -13.58 3.00 3.74
C PRO A 284 -12.58 1.84 3.71
N VAL A 285 -11.49 1.95 4.47
CA VAL A 285 -10.40 0.97 4.48
C VAL A 285 -10.11 0.51 5.90
N ALA A 286 -10.16 -0.80 6.17
CA ALA A 286 -9.63 -1.32 7.43
C ALA A 286 -8.11 -1.42 7.33
N VAL A 287 -7.40 -0.96 8.38
CA VAL A 287 -5.95 -0.91 8.45
C VAL A 287 -5.43 -1.58 9.71
N GLY A 288 -4.35 -2.37 9.56
CA GLY A 288 -3.65 -3.03 10.67
C GLY A 288 -2.41 -2.25 11.06
N TRP A 289 -2.26 -1.88 12.34
CA TRP A 289 -1.18 -1.03 12.82
C TRP A 289 -0.74 -1.35 14.25
N LEU A 290 0.43 -0.87 14.68
CA LEU A 290 0.99 -1.12 16.02
C LEU A 290 0.58 -0.03 17.00
N HIS A 291 -0.25 -0.40 17.99
CA HIS A 291 -0.84 0.55 18.93
C HIS A 291 -0.06 0.74 20.24
N LYS A 292 0.98 -0.08 20.50
CA LYS A 292 1.81 0.00 21.73
C LYS A 292 3.17 0.61 21.44
N GLY A 293 3.89 0.93 22.51
CA GLY A 293 5.24 1.51 22.43
C GLY A 293 5.24 2.97 21.95
N PRO A 294 6.38 3.67 22.08
CA PRO A 294 6.50 5.06 21.65
C PRO A 294 6.48 5.18 20.13
N ALA A 295 6.17 6.38 19.63
CA ALA A 295 6.05 6.64 18.18
C ALA A 295 7.32 6.33 17.37
N GLN A 296 8.50 6.38 18.01
CA GLN A 296 9.80 6.08 17.37
C GLN A 296 10.08 4.58 17.26
N SER A 297 9.43 3.77 18.10
CA SER A 297 9.56 2.31 18.13
C SER A 297 8.20 1.67 18.44
N PRO A 298 7.25 1.73 17.50
CA PRO A 298 5.93 1.12 17.69
C PRO A 298 6.05 -0.39 17.91
N SER A 299 5.17 -0.94 18.74
CA SER A 299 5.18 -2.35 19.11
C SER A 299 3.77 -2.89 19.37
N GLY A 300 3.69 -4.17 19.74
CA GLY A 300 2.45 -4.86 20.09
C GLY A 300 2.01 -5.88 19.04
N GLY A 301 0.96 -6.64 19.36
CA GLY A 301 0.43 -7.71 18.50
C GLY A 301 -0.44 -7.23 17.33
N GLY A 302 -0.46 -5.93 17.05
CA GLY A 302 -1.31 -5.33 16.02
C GLY A 302 -2.68 -4.88 16.58
N HIS A 303 -3.29 -3.93 15.88
CA HIS A 303 -4.64 -3.44 16.10
C HIS A 303 -5.26 -3.05 14.77
N TRP A 304 -6.58 -3.19 14.66
CA TRP A 304 -7.32 -2.86 13.45
C TRP A 304 -8.32 -1.74 13.69
N SER A 305 -8.37 -0.78 12.78
CA SER A 305 -9.29 0.34 12.78
C SER A 305 -9.74 0.65 11.34
N VAL A 306 -10.83 1.40 11.16
CA VAL A 306 -11.33 1.79 9.84
C VAL A 306 -10.97 3.23 9.54
N VAL A 307 -10.18 3.47 8.51
CA VAL A 307 -9.98 4.82 7.96
C VAL A 307 -11.26 5.23 7.22
N ILE A 308 -11.91 6.27 7.71
CA ILE A 308 -13.19 6.77 7.19
C ILE A 308 -13.06 8.12 6.51
N GLY A 309 -11.89 8.78 6.66
CA GLY A 309 -11.68 10.08 6.07
C GLY A 309 -10.26 10.61 6.28
N PHE A 310 -10.01 11.78 5.73
CA PHE A 310 -8.75 12.49 5.91
C PHE A 310 -8.90 14.00 5.75
N THR A 311 -7.95 14.74 6.32
CA THR A 311 -7.64 16.14 6.02
C THR A 311 -6.22 16.23 5.45
N ALA A 312 -5.70 17.44 5.24
CA ALA A 312 -4.31 17.61 4.84
C ALA A 312 -3.34 16.92 5.82
N GLU A 313 -3.58 16.99 7.12
CA GLU A 313 -2.65 16.59 8.18
C GLU A 313 -3.09 15.34 8.98
N HIS A 314 -4.36 14.95 8.88
CA HIS A 314 -4.93 13.90 9.73
C HIS A 314 -5.62 12.82 8.90
N TRP A 315 -5.51 11.59 9.36
CA TRP A 315 -6.47 10.53 9.10
C TRP A 315 -7.62 10.64 10.08
N ILE A 316 -8.83 10.29 9.64
CA ILE A 316 -10.03 10.20 10.50
C ILE A 316 -10.42 8.73 10.53
N LEU A 317 -10.46 8.15 11.73
CA LEU A 317 -10.70 6.72 11.89
C LEU A 317 -11.90 6.45 12.81
N ASN A 318 -12.56 5.34 12.55
CA ASN A 318 -13.33 4.63 13.55
C ASN A 318 -12.42 3.58 14.18
N ASP A 319 -12.02 3.80 15.42
CA ASP A 319 -11.19 2.88 16.19
C ASP A 319 -12.08 2.09 17.16
N PRO A 320 -12.27 0.77 16.97
CA PRO A 320 -13.22 -0.02 17.75
C PRO A 320 -12.83 -0.17 19.22
N ASN A 321 -11.61 0.17 19.60
CA ASN A 321 -11.14 0.11 21.00
C ASN A 321 -11.05 1.48 21.69
N GLY A 322 -11.43 2.56 21.03
CA GLY A 322 -11.39 3.91 21.59
C GLY A 322 -10.36 4.82 20.93
N GLU A 323 -9.84 5.81 21.66
CA GLU A 323 -8.85 6.76 21.18
C GLU A 323 -7.44 6.35 21.63
N ALA A 324 -6.55 6.06 20.69
CA ALA A 324 -5.18 5.66 20.97
C ALA A 324 -4.25 6.86 21.22
N ASP A 325 -3.27 6.67 22.12
CA ASP A 325 -2.13 7.57 22.28
C ASP A 325 -1.05 7.24 21.23
N LEU A 326 -0.99 8.04 20.18
CA LEU A 326 -0.01 7.85 19.12
C LEU A 326 1.41 8.28 19.50
N ILE A 327 1.62 8.93 20.65
CA ILE A 327 2.95 9.36 21.11
C ILE A 327 3.58 8.27 21.96
N ASN A 328 2.90 7.85 23.01
CA ASN A 328 3.42 6.92 23.99
C ASN A 328 2.98 5.47 23.73
N GLY A 329 1.92 5.27 22.96
CA GLY A 329 1.26 3.99 22.73
C GLY A 329 0.20 3.70 23.79
N GLY A 330 -0.64 2.72 23.51
CA GLY A 330 -1.82 2.42 24.30
C GLY A 330 -3.01 3.33 23.96
N TYR A 331 -3.90 3.53 24.92
CA TYR A 331 -5.15 4.25 24.71
C TYR A 331 -5.32 5.42 25.68
N VAL A 332 -5.77 6.56 25.16
CA VAL A 332 -6.19 7.72 25.96
C VAL A 332 -7.52 7.39 26.66
N ASN A 333 -8.40 6.73 25.93
CA ASN A 333 -9.68 6.23 26.47
C ASN A 333 -10.17 5.06 25.62
N HIS A 334 -11.07 4.24 26.17
CA HIS A 334 -11.65 3.08 25.49
C HIS A 334 -13.10 3.30 25.00
N THR A 335 -13.62 4.53 24.98
CA THR A 335 -15.05 4.79 24.67
C THR A 335 -15.26 5.76 23.51
N LYS A 336 -14.25 6.55 23.14
CA LYS A 336 -14.37 7.63 22.15
C LYS A 336 -13.59 7.28 20.88
N GLY A 337 -13.94 6.18 20.22
CA GLY A 337 -13.25 5.73 19.01
C GLY A 337 -13.89 6.17 17.69
N ALA A 338 -15.10 6.72 17.72
CA ALA A 338 -15.79 7.17 16.51
C ALA A 338 -15.19 8.48 15.97
N GLY A 339 -14.69 8.46 14.74
CA GLY A 339 -14.19 9.65 14.04
C GLY A 339 -12.94 10.28 14.67
N VAL A 340 -12.10 9.50 15.34
CA VAL A 340 -10.87 9.98 15.96
C VAL A 340 -9.90 10.52 14.92
N LYS A 341 -9.23 11.63 15.26
CA LYS A 341 -8.27 12.28 14.35
C LYS A 341 -6.84 11.91 14.74
N TYR A 342 -6.20 11.14 13.91
CA TYR A 342 -4.81 10.74 14.08
C TYR A 342 -3.91 11.50 13.10
N SER A 343 -2.89 12.20 13.60
CA SER A 343 -1.91 12.88 12.73
C SER A 343 -1.29 11.89 11.75
N LYS A 344 -1.29 12.21 10.46
CA LYS A 344 -0.70 11.35 9.40
C LYS A 344 0.75 10.99 9.70
N GLN A 345 1.54 11.97 10.16
CA GLN A 345 2.95 11.75 10.50
C GLN A 345 3.16 10.68 11.58
N ARG A 346 2.33 10.66 12.64
CA ARG A 346 2.45 9.70 13.74
C ARG A 346 1.81 8.37 13.41
N PHE A 347 0.64 8.40 12.79
CA PHE A 347 -0.10 7.20 12.43
C PHE A 347 0.66 6.38 11.37
N ASN A 348 1.21 7.00 10.33
CA ASN A 348 1.94 6.30 9.29
C ASN A 348 3.15 5.53 9.84
N ARG A 349 3.87 6.06 10.84
CA ARG A 349 4.97 5.33 11.52
C ARG A 349 4.51 4.05 12.21
N ARG A 350 3.26 4.00 12.67
CA ARG A 350 2.66 2.85 13.35
C ARG A 350 2.01 1.88 12.37
N TRP A 351 1.75 2.33 11.17
CA TRP A 351 1.11 1.57 10.09
C TRP A 351 2.13 1.05 9.07
N GLU A 352 3.10 1.85 8.66
CA GLU A 352 4.20 1.50 7.74
C GLU A 352 5.46 1.10 8.53
N VAL A 353 5.34 0.11 9.40
CA VAL A 353 6.38 -0.24 10.40
C VAL A 353 7.65 -0.82 9.79
N ASP A 354 7.56 -1.46 8.63
CA ASP A 354 8.69 -2.06 7.90
C ASP A 354 9.25 -1.11 6.83
N GLY A 355 8.88 0.18 6.87
CA GLY A 355 9.28 1.20 5.91
C GLY A 355 8.14 1.72 5.05
N ALA A 356 8.44 2.63 4.13
CA ALA A 356 7.45 3.23 3.25
C ALA A 356 6.71 2.19 2.41
N SER A 357 5.40 2.35 2.25
CA SER A 357 4.53 1.46 1.46
C SER A 357 4.42 0.02 2.00
N THR A 358 4.62 -0.18 3.30
CA THR A 358 4.46 -1.51 3.94
C THR A 358 3.20 -1.62 4.77
N GLY A 359 2.28 -0.67 4.65
CA GLY A 359 1.04 -0.65 5.41
C GLY A 359 0.12 -1.85 5.12
N TRP A 360 -0.49 -2.39 6.16
CA TRP A 360 -1.46 -3.47 6.05
C TRP A 360 -2.87 -2.90 5.91
N ALA A 361 -3.60 -3.36 4.90
CA ALA A 361 -4.96 -2.93 4.63
C ALA A 361 -5.85 -4.07 4.15
N LEU A 362 -7.14 -3.99 4.51
CA LEU A 362 -8.20 -4.80 3.94
C LEU A 362 -9.07 -3.87 3.10
N LEU A 363 -9.00 -4.05 1.79
CA LEU A 363 -9.69 -3.26 0.79
C LEU A 363 -11.01 -3.94 0.42
N VAL A 364 -12.12 -3.21 0.50
CA VAL A 364 -13.46 -3.77 0.28
C VAL A 364 -14.23 -2.90 -0.72
N ARG A 365 -14.92 -3.56 -1.65
CA ARG A 365 -15.74 -2.91 -2.68
C ARG A 365 -17.08 -3.62 -2.81
N PRO A 366 -18.12 -2.95 -3.30
CA PRO A 366 -19.34 -3.63 -3.73
C PRO A 366 -19.04 -4.73 -4.75
N GLY A 367 -19.73 -5.87 -4.67
CA GLY A 367 -19.63 -6.97 -5.63
C GLY A 367 -20.41 -6.71 -6.90
#